data_cf79fb491eb41e0b20aa404fdc70e7d1
#
_entry.id   cf79fb491eb41e0b20aa404fdc70e7d1
#
_cell.length_a   1.000
_cell.length_b   1.000
_cell.length_c   1.000
_cell.angle_alpha   90.00
_cell.angle_beta   90.00
_cell.angle_gamma   90.00
#
_symmetry.space_group_name_H-M   'P 1'
#
loop_
_entity.id
_entity.type
_entity.pdbx_description
1 polymer ?
#
loop_
_entity_poly.entity_id
_entity_poly.type
_entity_poly.pdbx_seq_one_letter_code
_entity_poly.pdbx_strand_id
1 'polypeptide(L)'
;VVIGDEQREKIIFQHDRLKIIGFKDNDYILNLLKKVSISVVCSRWEEPFGRASLEAASRGSAVVISNTGGLPETTNSALILKSLNKKDLIKIIKKLIDNKKILLQTQKNNYKNFELTHSYVANLIDNIRNKVFPVLFNIRNNKILKILHITNFNNRFDGRLHYNTSKRLNNGFIRLGHNVLAVSDRDII
;
A
#
# COMPACT_ATOMS: atom_id res chain seq x y z
N VAL A 1 17.78 -11.73 1.81
CA VAL A 1 17.30 -11.17 3.08
C VAL A 1 15.80 -11.32 3.12
N VAL A 2 15.25 -11.72 4.25
CA VAL A 2 13.82 -11.72 4.54
C VAL A 2 13.55 -10.66 5.61
N ILE A 3 12.54 -9.83 5.38
CA ILE A 3 12.13 -8.74 6.26
C ILE A 3 10.68 -8.96 6.68
N GLY A 4 10.38 -8.67 7.91
CA GLY A 4 9.06 -8.84 8.51
C GLY A 4 9.08 -9.94 9.56
N ASP A 5 7.98 -9.99 10.30
CA ASP A 5 7.78 -10.99 11.34
C ASP A 5 6.40 -11.62 11.11
N GLU A 6 6.39 -12.89 10.72
CA GLU A 6 5.17 -13.68 10.60
C GLU A 6 5.08 -14.61 11.80
N GLN A 7 4.20 -14.28 12.72
CA GLN A 7 4.04 -15.03 13.98
C GLN A 7 3.40 -16.40 13.77
N ARG A 8 2.65 -16.58 12.67
CA ARG A 8 1.90 -17.83 12.38
C ARG A 8 2.75 -18.91 11.74
N GLU A 9 3.77 -18.52 10.96
CA GLU A 9 4.68 -19.48 10.30
C GLU A 9 6.13 -19.07 10.51
N LYS A 10 6.86 -19.84 11.31
CA LYS A 10 8.30 -19.63 11.47
C LYS A 10 9.06 -20.17 10.25
N ILE A 11 10.00 -19.39 9.75
CA ILE A 11 10.93 -19.85 8.72
C ILE A 11 11.92 -20.80 9.37
N ILE A 12 11.78 -22.10 9.10
CA ILE A 12 12.62 -23.16 9.69
C ILE A 12 13.90 -23.37 8.86
N PHE A 13 13.90 -22.94 7.59
CA PHE A 13 15.02 -23.13 6.69
C PHE A 13 16.23 -22.28 7.10
N GLN A 14 17.39 -22.93 7.26
CA GLN A 14 18.66 -22.28 7.58
C GLN A 14 19.63 -22.42 6.41
N HIS A 15 20.31 -21.34 6.06
CA HIS A 15 21.33 -21.31 5.04
C HIS A 15 22.25 -20.10 5.28
N ASP A 16 23.55 -20.23 5.04
CA ASP A 16 24.56 -19.19 5.31
C ASP A 16 24.28 -17.86 4.59
N ARG A 17 23.64 -17.92 3.40
CA ARG A 17 23.24 -16.75 2.61
C ARG A 17 21.86 -16.21 2.96
N LEU A 18 21.12 -16.87 3.86
CA LEU A 18 19.79 -16.42 4.29
C LEU A 18 19.94 -15.56 5.55
N LYS A 19 19.50 -14.32 5.44
CA LYS A 19 19.40 -13.40 6.59
C LYS A 19 17.92 -13.07 6.83
N ILE A 20 17.43 -13.43 7.99
CA ILE A 20 16.09 -13.07 8.47
C ILE A 20 16.29 -11.97 9.50
N ILE A 21 15.78 -10.78 9.25
CA ILE A 21 16.04 -9.60 10.08
C ILE A 21 14.81 -9.13 10.88
N GLY A 22 13.71 -9.86 10.80
CA GLY A 22 12.49 -9.55 11.54
C GLY A 22 11.88 -8.20 11.18
N PHE A 23 11.10 -7.64 12.10
CA PHE A 23 10.49 -6.32 11.94
C PHE A 23 11.54 -5.21 11.98
N LYS A 24 11.41 -4.24 11.09
CA LYS A 24 12.24 -3.02 11.04
C LYS A 24 11.36 -1.81 10.75
N ASP A 25 11.83 -0.64 11.19
CA ASP A 25 11.18 0.62 10.85
C ASP A 25 11.30 0.94 9.36
N ASN A 26 10.47 1.87 8.92
CA ASN A 26 10.37 2.23 7.50
C ASN A 26 11.68 2.81 6.95
N ASP A 27 12.38 3.62 7.73
CA ASP A 27 13.63 4.25 7.29
C ASP A 27 14.73 3.23 7.06
N TYR A 28 14.84 2.24 7.94
CA TYR A 28 15.74 1.11 7.77
C TYR A 28 15.43 0.35 6.48
N ILE A 29 14.15 0.02 6.25
CA ILE A 29 13.70 -0.72 5.05
C ILE A 29 14.02 0.06 3.78
N LEU A 30 13.67 1.35 3.72
CA LEU A 30 13.93 2.19 2.56
C LEU A 30 15.43 2.34 2.26
N ASN A 31 16.28 2.42 3.29
CA ASN A 31 17.73 2.46 3.12
C ASN A 31 18.31 1.11 2.66
N LEU A 32 17.75 0.02 3.14
CA LEU A 32 18.14 -1.32 2.67
C LEU A 32 17.76 -1.52 1.21
N LEU A 33 16.55 -1.12 0.79
CA LEU A 33 16.05 -1.25 -0.57
C LEU A 33 16.92 -0.54 -1.61
N LYS A 34 17.62 0.55 -1.25
CA LYS A 34 18.61 1.21 -2.12
C LYS A 34 19.78 0.29 -2.53
N LYS A 35 20.03 -0.77 -1.76
CA LYS A 35 21.13 -1.73 -1.96
C LYS A 35 20.65 -3.07 -2.53
N VAL A 36 19.34 -3.24 -2.72
CA VAL A 36 18.73 -4.49 -3.15
C VAL A 36 18.54 -4.52 -4.65
N SER A 37 19.12 -5.51 -5.31
CA SER A 37 19.01 -5.67 -6.76
C SER A 37 17.66 -6.22 -7.20
N ILE A 38 17.11 -7.19 -6.46
CA ILE A 38 15.84 -7.87 -6.77
C ILE A 38 14.99 -7.92 -5.51
N SER A 39 13.77 -7.45 -5.60
CA SER A 39 12.78 -7.55 -4.54
C SER A 39 11.64 -8.48 -4.97
N VAL A 40 11.26 -9.41 -4.11
CA VAL A 40 10.18 -10.37 -4.35
C VAL A 40 9.05 -10.08 -3.38
N VAL A 41 7.90 -9.70 -3.91
CA VAL A 41 6.69 -9.40 -3.13
C VAL A 41 5.55 -10.24 -3.67
N CYS A 42 5.44 -11.47 -3.14
CA CYS A 42 4.45 -12.45 -3.58
C CYS A 42 3.43 -12.69 -2.47
N SER A 43 2.18 -12.38 -2.74
CA SER A 43 1.06 -12.62 -1.82
C SER A 43 0.17 -13.74 -2.35
N ARG A 44 -0.35 -14.56 -1.43
CA ARG A 44 -1.38 -15.57 -1.72
C ARG A 44 -2.80 -15.04 -1.56
N TRP A 45 -2.93 -13.89 -0.94
CA TRP A 45 -4.21 -13.24 -0.72
C TRP A 45 -4.33 -11.96 -1.56
N GLU A 46 -5.54 -11.47 -1.74
CA GLU A 46 -5.82 -10.25 -2.47
C GLU A 46 -5.27 -9.04 -1.71
N GLU A 47 -4.04 -8.69 -1.99
CA GLU A 47 -3.35 -7.55 -1.36
C GLU A 47 -4.07 -6.24 -1.73
N PRO A 48 -4.52 -5.41 -0.78
CA PRO A 48 -5.24 -4.19 -1.12
C PRO A 48 -4.45 -3.21 -1.99
N PHE A 49 -3.13 -3.10 -1.78
CA PHE A 49 -2.28 -2.21 -2.56
C PHE A 49 -0.86 -2.75 -2.76
N GLY A 50 -0.18 -3.21 -1.71
CA GLY A 50 1.18 -3.75 -1.79
C GLY A 50 2.29 -2.70 -1.63
N ARG A 51 2.32 -2.01 -0.49
CA ARG A 51 3.33 -0.98 -0.18
C ARG A 51 4.77 -1.46 -0.37
N ALA A 52 5.07 -2.70 -0.05
CA ALA A 52 6.43 -3.24 -0.16
C ALA A 52 6.95 -3.25 -1.60
N SER A 53 6.10 -3.56 -2.59
CA SER A 53 6.47 -3.50 -4.01
C SER A 53 6.66 -2.07 -4.49
N LEU A 54 5.79 -1.15 -4.04
CA LEU A 54 5.89 0.28 -4.33
C LEU A 54 7.22 0.87 -3.80
N GLU A 55 7.53 0.57 -2.54
CA GLU A 55 8.76 1.05 -1.89
C GLU A 55 10.02 0.49 -2.58
N ALA A 56 10.00 -0.79 -2.98
CA ALA A 56 11.09 -1.41 -3.72
C ALA A 56 11.28 -0.78 -5.11
N ALA A 57 10.19 -0.54 -5.85
CA ALA A 57 10.24 0.12 -7.16
C ALA A 57 10.78 1.55 -7.05
N SER A 58 10.35 2.32 -6.06
CA SER A 58 10.81 3.69 -5.82
C SER A 58 12.30 3.80 -5.51
N ARG A 59 12.93 2.69 -5.11
CA ARG A 59 14.37 2.60 -4.81
C ARG A 59 15.18 1.91 -5.93
N GLY A 60 14.53 1.61 -7.06
CA GLY A 60 15.19 1.04 -8.23
C GLY A 60 15.54 -0.44 -8.12
N SER A 61 14.84 -1.18 -7.27
CA SER A 61 14.96 -2.63 -7.25
C SER A 61 14.23 -3.25 -8.46
N ALA A 62 14.70 -4.36 -9.00
CA ALA A 62 13.93 -5.17 -9.93
C ALA A 62 12.84 -5.91 -9.14
N VAL A 63 11.59 -5.50 -9.32
CA VAL A 63 10.47 -6.01 -8.51
C VAL A 63 9.82 -7.19 -9.20
N VAL A 64 9.64 -8.29 -8.47
CA VAL A 64 8.90 -9.48 -8.87
C VAL A 64 7.68 -9.60 -7.96
N ILE A 65 6.49 -9.69 -8.55
CA ILE A 65 5.22 -9.70 -7.83
C ILE A 65 4.32 -10.86 -8.26
N SER A 66 3.40 -11.27 -7.40
CA SER A 66 2.25 -12.09 -7.80
C SER A 66 1.20 -11.23 -8.51
N ASN A 67 0.39 -11.87 -9.35
CA ASN A 67 -0.77 -11.22 -9.98
C ASN A 67 -1.99 -11.32 -9.06
N THR A 68 -1.93 -10.64 -7.88
CA THR A 68 -2.92 -10.79 -6.81
C THR A 68 -3.28 -9.41 -6.25
N GLY A 69 -4.57 -9.11 -6.20
CA GLY A 69 -5.09 -7.84 -5.68
C GLY A 69 -4.47 -6.61 -6.36
N GLY A 70 -4.11 -5.61 -5.57
CA GLY A 70 -3.53 -4.35 -6.02
C GLY A 70 -2.02 -4.39 -6.32
N LEU A 71 -1.34 -5.54 -6.16
CA LEU A 71 0.10 -5.62 -6.46
C LEU A 71 0.48 -5.16 -7.88
N PRO A 72 -0.25 -5.58 -8.95
CA PRO A 72 0.06 -5.12 -10.31
C PRO A 72 -0.07 -3.61 -10.52
N GLU A 73 -0.82 -2.92 -9.67
CA GLU A 73 -1.04 -1.47 -9.77
C GLU A 73 0.11 -0.66 -9.15
N THR A 74 1.00 -1.30 -8.37
CA THR A 74 2.06 -0.60 -7.63
C THR A 74 3.21 -0.13 -8.51
N THR A 75 3.45 -0.79 -9.65
CA THR A 75 4.45 -0.40 -10.63
C THR A 75 4.20 -1.05 -11.98
N ASN A 76 4.25 -0.24 -13.04
CA ASN A 76 4.08 -0.69 -14.43
C ASN A 76 5.30 -1.47 -14.97
N SER A 77 6.36 -1.58 -14.19
CA SER A 77 7.64 -2.19 -14.61
C SER A 77 8.00 -3.44 -13.80
N ALA A 78 7.10 -3.93 -12.94
CA ALA A 78 7.31 -5.17 -12.22
C ALA A 78 7.24 -6.39 -13.13
N LEU A 79 7.99 -7.44 -12.77
CA LEU A 79 7.87 -8.75 -13.38
C LEU A 79 6.78 -9.53 -12.65
N ILE A 80 5.67 -9.78 -13.35
CA ILE A 80 4.52 -10.46 -12.78
C ILE A 80 4.67 -11.97 -12.98
N LEU A 81 4.51 -12.74 -11.91
CA LEU A 81 4.47 -14.19 -11.97
C LEU A 81 3.26 -14.68 -12.77
N LYS A 82 3.46 -15.62 -13.69
CA LYS A 82 2.35 -16.25 -14.42
C LYS A 82 1.45 -17.06 -13.51
N SER A 83 2.06 -17.73 -12.55
CA SER A 83 1.35 -18.44 -11.50
C SER A 83 2.17 -18.38 -10.19
N LEU A 84 1.46 -18.43 -9.07
CA LEU A 84 2.08 -18.35 -7.75
C LEU A 84 2.65 -19.71 -7.34
N ASN A 85 3.65 -20.17 -8.08
CA ASN A 85 4.35 -21.41 -7.79
C ASN A 85 5.87 -21.22 -7.75
N LYS A 86 6.54 -22.16 -7.10
CA LYS A 86 7.99 -22.16 -6.92
C LYS A 86 8.77 -22.19 -8.25
N LYS A 87 8.25 -22.89 -9.26
CA LYS A 87 8.97 -23.04 -10.55
C LYS A 87 9.03 -21.72 -11.31
N ASP A 88 7.92 -21.00 -11.39
CA ASP A 88 7.85 -19.71 -12.06
C ASP A 88 8.69 -18.65 -11.36
N LEU A 89 8.66 -18.63 -10.03
CA LEU A 89 9.49 -17.71 -9.25
C LEU A 89 10.98 -17.98 -9.51
N ILE A 90 11.42 -19.23 -9.44
CA ILE A 90 12.82 -19.60 -9.71
C ILE A 90 13.22 -19.20 -11.13
N LYS A 91 12.35 -19.44 -12.12
CA LYS A 91 12.61 -19.09 -13.52
C LYS A 91 12.85 -17.60 -13.71
N ILE A 92 12.02 -16.76 -13.10
CA ILE A 92 12.16 -15.28 -13.19
C ILE A 92 13.43 -14.82 -12.48
N ILE A 93 13.68 -15.31 -11.27
CA ILE A 93 14.88 -14.93 -10.50
C ILE A 93 16.15 -15.35 -11.24
N LYS A 94 16.22 -16.59 -11.75
CA LYS A 94 17.36 -17.05 -12.56
C LYS A 94 17.56 -16.16 -13.78
N LYS A 95 16.51 -15.84 -14.53
CA LYS A 95 16.59 -14.94 -15.69
C LYS A 95 17.21 -13.58 -15.34
N LEU A 96 16.86 -13.01 -14.16
CA LEU A 96 17.43 -11.75 -13.71
C LEU A 96 18.89 -11.89 -13.28
N ILE A 97 19.26 -13.00 -12.62
CA ILE A 97 20.64 -13.26 -12.15
C ILE A 97 21.56 -13.53 -13.34
N ASP A 98 21.11 -14.36 -14.27
CA ASP A 98 21.92 -14.82 -15.41
C ASP A 98 22.05 -13.75 -16.49
N ASN A 99 21.15 -12.76 -16.52
CA ASN A 99 21.16 -11.69 -17.51
C ASN A 99 21.20 -10.30 -16.88
N LYS A 100 22.42 -9.81 -16.66
CA LYS A 100 22.68 -8.49 -16.09
C LYS A 100 22.01 -7.34 -16.87
N LYS A 101 21.90 -7.46 -18.20
CA LYS A 101 21.27 -6.43 -19.03
C LYS A 101 19.76 -6.32 -18.72
N ILE A 102 19.07 -7.47 -18.59
CA ILE A 102 17.65 -7.51 -18.22
C ILE A 102 17.46 -6.97 -16.80
N LEU A 103 18.30 -7.38 -15.86
CA LEU A 103 18.27 -6.90 -14.48
C LEU A 103 18.36 -5.37 -14.44
N LEU A 104 19.41 -4.79 -15.01
CA LEU A 104 19.64 -3.35 -15.03
C LEU A 104 18.52 -2.58 -15.76
N GLN A 105 18.01 -3.13 -16.85
CA GLN A 105 16.87 -2.50 -17.56
C GLN A 105 15.62 -2.50 -16.70
N THR A 106 15.32 -3.60 -16.02
CA THR A 106 14.16 -3.70 -15.10
C THR A 106 14.29 -2.72 -13.93
N GLN A 107 15.48 -2.65 -13.32
CA GLN A 107 15.78 -1.69 -12.25
C GLN A 107 15.58 -0.25 -12.71
N LYS A 108 16.15 0.10 -13.87
CA LYS A 108 16.04 1.44 -14.46
C LYS A 108 14.59 1.81 -14.78
N ASN A 109 13.82 0.86 -15.32
CA ASN A 109 12.42 1.08 -15.64
C ASN A 109 11.60 1.29 -14.36
N ASN A 110 11.78 0.47 -13.32
CA ASN A 110 11.10 0.65 -12.04
C ASN A 110 11.37 2.03 -11.43
N TYR A 111 12.62 2.48 -11.44
CA TYR A 111 12.99 3.78 -10.90
C TYR A 111 12.46 4.95 -11.75
N LYS A 112 12.62 4.89 -13.08
CA LYS A 112 12.22 5.98 -13.98
C LYS A 112 10.72 6.14 -14.14
N ASN A 113 9.99 5.01 -14.15
CA ASN A 113 8.54 4.98 -14.34
C ASN A 113 7.78 5.02 -13.00
N PHE A 114 8.48 5.32 -11.91
CA PHE A 114 7.85 5.47 -10.62
C PHE A 114 7.11 6.81 -10.53
N GLU A 115 5.78 6.76 -10.47
CA GLU A 115 4.92 7.95 -10.47
C GLU A 115 4.17 8.14 -9.15
N LEU A 116 3.91 7.05 -8.41
CA LEU A 116 3.06 7.06 -7.22
C LEU A 116 3.71 7.75 -6.01
N THR A 117 4.19 8.97 -6.21
CA THR A 117 4.67 9.84 -5.13
C THR A 117 3.49 10.47 -4.38
N HIS A 118 3.72 10.94 -3.15
CA HIS A 118 2.71 11.70 -2.41
C HIS A 118 2.19 12.91 -3.18
N SER A 119 3.08 13.64 -3.86
CA SER A 119 2.70 14.81 -4.67
C SER A 119 1.85 14.42 -5.87
N TYR A 120 2.18 13.34 -6.56
CA TYR A 120 1.38 12.84 -7.67
C TYR A 120 -0.03 12.46 -7.21
N VAL A 121 -0.13 11.68 -6.13
CA VAL A 121 -1.42 11.25 -5.59
C VAL A 121 -2.25 12.44 -5.09
N ALA A 122 -1.61 13.43 -4.44
CA ALA A 122 -2.28 14.66 -4.02
C ALA A 122 -2.86 15.42 -5.22
N ASN A 123 -2.07 15.61 -6.28
CA ASN A 123 -2.53 16.24 -7.51
C ASN A 123 -3.66 15.47 -8.19
N LEU A 124 -3.61 14.15 -8.18
CA LEU A 124 -4.68 13.30 -8.72
C LEU A 124 -5.98 13.51 -7.93
N ILE A 125 -5.90 13.53 -6.61
CA ILE A 125 -7.05 13.80 -5.72
C ILE A 125 -7.62 15.21 -5.99
N ASP A 126 -6.75 16.21 -6.11
CA ASP A 126 -7.20 17.59 -6.39
C ASP A 126 -7.85 17.71 -7.76
N ASN A 127 -7.34 17.03 -8.77
CA ASN A 127 -7.95 16.96 -10.09
C ASN A 127 -9.36 16.30 -10.05
N ILE A 128 -9.52 15.23 -9.26
CA ILE A 128 -10.83 14.61 -9.06
C ILE A 128 -11.76 15.57 -8.30
N ARG A 129 -11.26 16.20 -7.24
CA ARG A 129 -12.02 17.20 -6.48
C ARG A 129 -12.52 18.32 -7.38
N ASN A 130 -11.67 18.88 -8.23
CA ASN A 130 -12.02 19.96 -9.14
C ASN A 130 -13.11 19.55 -10.15
N LYS A 131 -13.12 18.29 -10.58
CA LYS A 131 -14.18 17.76 -11.45
C LYS A 131 -15.51 17.55 -10.71
N VAL A 132 -15.46 17.17 -9.45
CA VAL A 132 -16.64 16.87 -8.62
C VAL A 132 -17.18 18.14 -7.94
N PHE A 133 -16.31 19.11 -7.67
CA PHE A 133 -16.65 20.34 -6.94
C PHE A 133 -17.85 21.11 -7.52
N PRO A 134 -18.02 21.29 -8.84
CA PRO A 134 -19.19 21.96 -9.38
C PRO A 134 -20.50 21.24 -9.03
N VAL A 135 -20.47 19.90 -9.03
CA VAL A 135 -21.61 19.06 -8.66
C VAL A 135 -21.92 19.21 -7.17
N LEU A 136 -20.89 19.19 -6.32
CA LEU A 136 -21.01 19.38 -4.87
C LEU A 136 -21.42 20.81 -4.51
N PHE A 137 -21.00 21.82 -5.29
CA PHE A 137 -21.38 23.22 -5.07
C PHE A 137 -22.85 23.46 -5.35
N ASN A 138 -23.42 22.79 -6.37
CA ASN A 138 -24.85 22.82 -6.64
C ASN A 138 -25.67 22.12 -5.54
N ILE A 139 -25.09 21.14 -4.84
CA ILE A 139 -25.69 20.49 -3.66
C ILE A 139 -25.56 21.41 -2.41
N ARG A 140 -24.54 22.27 -2.34
CA ARG A 140 -24.30 23.21 -1.24
C ARG A 140 -25.31 24.36 -1.12
N ASN A 141 -26.29 24.45 -2.00
CA ASN A 141 -27.37 25.43 -1.84
C ASN A 141 -28.20 25.12 -0.57
N ASN A 142 -27.58 25.43 0.57
CA ASN A 142 -28.22 25.71 1.87
C ASN A 142 -29.03 24.58 2.54
N LYS A 143 -28.88 23.31 2.16
CA LYS A 143 -29.56 22.25 2.89
C LYS A 143 -28.63 21.65 3.97
N ILE A 144 -28.96 21.92 5.22
CA ILE A 144 -28.43 21.17 6.36
C ILE A 144 -28.90 19.72 6.20
N LEU A 145 -27.95 18.81 6.01
CA LEU A 145 -28.25 17.39 5.88
C LEU A 145 -28.39 16.77 7.27
N LYS A 146 -29.30 15.81 7.38
CA LYS A 146 -29.35 14.87 8.51
C LYS A 146 -28.55 13.63 8.12
N ILE A 147 -27.41 13.41 8.77
CA ILE A 147 -26.47 12.35 8.44
C ILE A 147 -26.48 11.31 9.56
N LEU A 148 -26.78 10.07 9.22
CA LEU A 148 -26.52 8.93 10.10
C LEU A 148 -25.13 8.37 9.72
N HIS A 149 -24.16 8.49 10.63
CA HIS A 149 -22.80 8.01 10.43
C HIS A 149 -22.53 6.80 11.32
N ILE A 150 -22.64 5.61 10.75
CA ILE A 150 -22.37 4.34 11.44
C ILE A 150 -20.96 3.90 11.10
N THR A 151 -20.11 3.75 12.12
CA THR A 151 -18.72 3.35 11.93
C THR A 151 -18.08 2.95 13.24
N ASN A 152 -16.89 2.35 13.17
CA ASN A 152 -16.10 2.07 14.36
C ASN A 152 -15.39 3.35 14.85
N PHE A 153 -15.90 3.94 15.92
CA PHE A 153 -15.27 5.11 16.57
C PHE A 153 -14.14 4.74 17.53
N ASN A 154 -13.97 3.45 17.85
CA ASN A 154 -12.96 2.94 18.79
C ASN A 154 -13.01 3.62 20.19
N ASN A 155 -14.19 3.94 20.67
CA ASN A 155 -14.37 4.63 21.94
C ASN A 155 -13.84 3.82 23.15
N ARG A 156 -13.70 2.48 23.01
CA ARG A 156 -13.14 1.58 24.04
C ARG A 156 -11.67 1.81 24.38
N PHE A 157 -10.95 2.59 23.58
CA PHE A 157 -9.51 2.83 23.72
C PHE A 157 -9.18 4.26 24.19
N ASP A 158 -10.04 4.89 24.99
CA ASP A 158 -9.83 6.23 25.58
C ASP A 158 -9.32 7.29 24.59
N GLY A 159 -9.81 7.23 23.35
CA GLY A 159 -9.45 8.21 22.33
C GLY A 159 -8.00 8.14 21.84
N ARG A 160 -7.26 7.07 22.13
CA ARG A 160 -5.88 6.87 21.65
C ARG A 160 -5.75 6.87 20.13
N LEU A 161 -6.87 6.82 19.42
CA LEU A 161 -6.90 6.88 17.98
C LEU A 161 -7.23 8.30 17.47
N HIS A 162 -6.36 9.26 17.78
CA HIS A 162 -6.39 10.59 17.15
C HIS A 162 -6.38 10.53 15.62
N TYR A 163 -5.99 9.39 15.05
CA TYR A 163 -5.90 9.11 13.63
C TYR A 163 -7.09 8.32 13.08
N ASN A 164 -8.13 8.11 13.85
CA ASN A 164 -9.32 7.42 13.36
C ASN A 164 -9.99 8.24 12.24
N THR A 165 -9.91 7.71 11.01
CA THR A 165 -10.49 8.31 9.82
C THR A 165 -11.98 8.58 9.99
N SER A 166 -12.69 7.66 10.64
CA SER A 166 -14.12 7.76 10.92
C SER A 166 -14.45 8.96 11.80
N LYS A 167 -13.68 9.19 12.86
CA LYS A 167 -13.85 10.36 13.74
C LYS A 167 -13.56 11.68 13.02
N ARG A 168 -12.54 11.68 12.16
CA ARG A 168 -12.21 12.86 11.33
C ARG A 168 -13.32 13.18 10.34
N LEU A 169 -13.89 12.16 9.70
CA LEU A 169 -14.99 12.30 8.76
C LEU A 169 -16.24 12.83 9.49
N ASN A 170 -16.57 12.27 10.65
CA ASN A 170 -17.67 12.74 11.50
C ASN A 170 -17.53 14.23 11.86
N ASN A 171 -16.34 14.61 12.33
CA ASN A 171 -16.03 15.99 12.67
C ASN A 171 -16.09 16.91 11.44
N GLY A 172 -15.72 16.39 10.26
CA GLY A 172 -15.87 17.10 8.99
C GLY A 172 -17.33 17.42 8.68
N PHE A 173 -18.23 16.48 8.82
CA PHE A 173 -19.66 16.70 8.62
C PHE A 173 -20.24 17.76 9.58
N ILE A 174 -19.85 17.69 10.87
CA ILE A 174 -20.28 18.67 11.88
C ILE A 174 -19.75 20.07 11.53
N ARG A 175 -18.48 20.19 11.16
CA ARG A 175 -17.86 21.48 10.76
C ARG A 175 -18.49 22.07 9.50
N LEU A 176 -19.04 21.24 8.63
CA LEU A 176 -19.79 21.67 7.46
C LEU A 176 -21.23 22.11 7.80
N GLY A 177 -21.62 22.07 9.08
CA GLY A 177 -22.93 22.53 9.55
C GLY A 177 -24.04 21.49 9.39
N HIS A 178 -23.72 20.23 9.19
CA HIS A 178 -24.72 19.17 9.08
C HIS A 178 -25.15 18.63 10.46
N ASN A 179 -26.39 18.14 10.56
CA ASN A 179 -26.88 17.41 11.73
C ASN A 179 -26.41 15.95 11.64
N VAL A 180 -25.51 15.56 12.51
CA VAL A 180 -24.90 14.21 12.47
C VAL A 180 -25.33 13.40 13.68
N LEU A 181 -25.95 12.24 13.43
CA LEU A 181 -26.11 11.18 14.41
C LEU A 181 -24.98 10.16 14.21
N ALA A 182 -24.04 10.13 15.14
CA ALA A 182 -22.90 9.23 15.11
C ALA A 182 -23.23 7.97 15.94
N VAL A 183 -23.08 6.80 15.35
CA VAL A 183 -23.29 5.50 15.99
C VAL A 183 -22.06 4.63 15.77
N SER A 184 -21.47 4.14 16.87
CA SER A 184 -20.37 3.17 16.78
C SER A 184 -20.95 1.76 16.57
N ASP A 185 -20.46 1.06 15.56
CA ASP A 185 -20.85 -0.32 15.24
C ASP A 185 -20.49 -1.32 16.36
N ARG A 186 -19.60 -0.93 17.26
CA ARG A 186 -19.16 -1.74 18.40
C ARG A 186 -19.80 -1.36 19.75
N ASP A 187 -20.58 -0.30 19.76
CA ASP A 187 -21.29 0.16 20.97
C ASP A 187 -22.75 -0.33 21.00
N ILE A 188 -23.15 -1.15 20.02
CA ILE A 188 -24.51 -1.69 19.87
C ILE A 188 -24.59 -3.12 20.49
N ILE A 189 -23.93 -3.37 21.61
CA ILE A 189 -24.06 -4.63 22.35
C ILE A 189 -24.42 -4.34 23.78
#